data_d1a16f434b2aba888445f77a7e01e08b
#
_entry.id   d1a16f434b2aba888445f77a7e01e08b
#
_cell.length_a   1.000
_cell.length_b   1.000
_cell.length_c   1.000
_cell.angle_alpha   90.00
_cell.angle_beta   90.00
_cell.angle_gamma   90.00
#
_symmetry.space_group_name_H-M   'P 1'
#
loop_
_entity.id
_entity.type
_entity.pdbx_description
1 polymer ?
#
loop_
_entity_poly.entity_id
_entity_poly.type
_entity_poly.pdbx_seq_one_letter_code
_entity_poly.pdbx_strand_id
1 'polypeptide(L)'
;YKDEDAWIAGTAERAFVRYLDGGCSSPVAAFGIVEGEELFLRGLYYREKDGRYFKDSIRGPKTEAARLGMCLAERMKREHEEQENDKYTGGEPV
;
A
#
# COMPACT_ATOMS: atom_id res chain seq x y z
N TYR A 1 -9.22 14.21 -19.31
CA TYR A 1 -9.28 15.44 -18.59
C TYR A 1 -8.84 15.21 -17.16
N LYS A 2 -8.71 16.25 -16.40
CA LYS A 2 -8.17 16.12 -15.06
C LYS A 2 -9.02 15.24 -14.15
N ASP A 3 -10.33 15.25 -14.38
CA ASP A 3 -11.21 14.43 -13.58
C ASP A 3 -10.93 12.97 -13.77
N GLU A 4 -10.56 12.59 -14.98
CA GLU A 4 -10.26 11.20 -15.25
C GLU A 4 -9.02 10.76 -14.49
N ASP A 5 -7.98 11.60 -14.48
CA ASP A 5 -6.75 11.27 -13.76
C ASP A 5 -7.03 11.16 -12.26
N ALA A 6 -7.83 12.08 -11.75
CA ALA A 6 -8.16 12.06 -10.31
C ALA A 6 -8.95 10.80 -9.98
N TRP A 7 -9.85 10.39 -10.88
CA TRP A 7 -10.64 9.19 -10.67
C TRP A 7 -9.75 7.94 -10.67
N ILE A 8 -8.79 7.89 -11.57
CA ILE A 8 -7.86 6.77 -11.66
C ILE A 8 -7.02 6.69 -10.40
N ALA A 9 -6.46 7.82 -9.97
CA ALA A 9 -5.66 7.86 -8.75
C ALA A 9 -6.51 7.45 -7.55
N GLY A 10 -7.73 7.95 -7.47
CA GLY A 10 -8.61 7.61 -6.37
C GLY A 10 -9.00 6.14 -6.35
N THR A 11 -9.16 5.55 -7.53
CA THR A 11 -9.44 4.13 -7.62
C THR A 11 -8.32 3.29 -7.04
N ALA A 12 -7.07 3.64 -7.38
CA ALA A 12 -5.92 2.92 -6.86
C ALA A 12 -5.80 3.12 -5.34
N GLU A 13 -6.00 4.34 -4.89
CA GLU A 13 -5.91 4.63 -3.46
C GLU A 13 -6.96 3.86 -2.68
N ARG A 14 -8.18 3.83 -3.17
CA ARG A 14 -9.24 3.11 -2.49
C ARG A 14 -9.00 1.61 -2.49
N ALA A 15 -8.49 1.07 -3.58
CA ALA A 15 -8.19 -0.36 -3.64
C ALA A 15 -7.13 -0.72 -2.61
N PHE A 16 -6.13 0.13 -2.46
CA PHE A 16 -5.07 -0.07 -1.48
C PHE A 16 -5.64 -0.07 -0.07
N VAL A 17 -6.40 0.96 0.27
CA VAL A 17 -6.93 1.10 1.62
C VAL A 17 -7.92 -0.02 1.92
N ARG A 18 -8.77 -0.35 0.96
CA ARG A 18 -9.77 -1.39 1.17
C ARG A 18 -9.12 -2.75 1.42
N TYR A 19 -8.07 -3.04 0.68
CA TYR A 19 -7.38 -4.32 0.86
C TYR A 19 -6.82 -4.44 2.28
N LEU A 20 -6.19 -3.38 2.77
CA LEU A 20 -5.57 -3.42 4.09
C LEU A 20 -6.60 -3.28 5.20
N ASP A 21 -7.66 -2.53 4.95
CA ASP A 21 -8.66 -2.30 5.97
C ASP A 21 -9.38 -3.57 6.37
N GLY A 22 -9.47 -4.51 5.47
CA GLY A 22 -10.18 -5.75 5.75
C GLY A 22 -9.56 -6.58 6.85
N GLY A 23 -8.31 -6.39 7.16
CA GLY A 23 -7.67 -7.18 8.19
C GLY A 23 -6.81 -6.38 9.13
N CYS A 24 -6.99 -5.08 9.15
CA CYS A 24 -6.06 -4.27 9.88
C CYS A 24 -6.77 -3.04 10.43
N SER A 25 -6.52 -2.73 11.68
CA SER A 25 -7.10 -1.55 12.28
C SER A 25 -6.14 -0.38 12.31
N SER A 26 -4.94 -0.55 11.77
CA SER A 26 -3.95 0.51 11.78
C SER A 26 -4.24 1.55 10.71
N PRO A 27 -3.87 2.80 10.92
CA PRO A 27 -4.06 3.82 9.90
C PRO A 27 -3.24 3.52 8.67
N VAL A 28 -3.84 3.67 7.52
CA VAL A 28 -3.15 3.50 6.24
C VAL A 28 -3.49 4.69 5.36
N ALA A 29 -2.61 4.99 4.44
CA ALA A 29 -2.83 6.08 3.51
C ALA A 29 -2.23 5.71 2.16
N ALA A 30 -2.78 6.29 1.13
CA ALA A 30 -2.27 6.06 -0.21
C ALA A 30 -2.37 7.36 -0.99
N PHE A 31 -1.45 7.55 -1.89
CA PHE A 31 -1.39 8.76 -2.69
C PHE A 31 -1.01 8.37 -4.12
N GLY A 32 -1.85 8.71 -5.07
CA GLY A 32 -1.64 8.34 -6.46
C GLY A 32 -1.44 9.55 -7.34
N ILE A 33 -0.54 9.43 -8.30
CA ILE A 33 -0.27 10.48 -9.28
C ILE A 33 -0.28 9.82 -10.65
N VAL A 34 -1.02 10.42 -11.58
CA VAL A 34 -1.05 9.94 -12.95
C VAL A 34 -0.15 10.84 -13.79
N GLU A 35 0.77 10.23 -14.49
CA GLU A 35 1.66 10.96 -15.39
C GLU A 35 1.64 10.26 -16.73
N GLY A 36 1.06 10.89 -17.73
CA GLY A 36 0.94 10.29 -19.06
C GLY A 36 0.10 9.04 -18.98
N GLU A 37 0.67 7.93 -19.36
CA GLU A 37 -0.02 6.65 -19.36
C GLU A 37 0.25 5.84 -18.10
N GLU A 38 1.01 6.40 -17.18
CA GLU A 38 1.41 5.65 -16.00
C GLU A 38 0.80 6.21 -14.75
N LEU A 39 0.58 5.33 -13.80
CA LEU A 39 0.11 5.69 -12.46
C LEU A 39 1.21 5.35 -11.48
N PHE A 40 1.55 6.30 -10.65
CA PHE A 40 2.53 6.12 -9.59
C PHE A 40 1.75 6.16 -8.28
N LEU A 41 1.80 5.08 -7.53
CA LEU A 41 1.04 4.98 -6.28
C LEU A 41 2.00 4.79 -5.12
N ARG A 42 1.82 5.60 -4.10
CA ARG A 42 2.64 5.52 -2.90
C ARG A 42 1.75 5.13 -1.73
N GLY A 43 2.16 4.15 -0.95
CA GLY A 43 1.39 3.70 0.18
C GLY A 43 2.11 3.92 1.50
N LEU A 44 1.35 4.13 2.54
CA LEU A 44 1.88 4.33 3.87
C LEU A 44 1.06 3.49 4.83
N TYR A 45 1.73 2.74 5.67
CA TYR A 45 1.09 1.90 6.66
C TYR A 45 1.74 2.21 8.00
N TYR A 46 0.96 2.65 8.95
CA TYR A 46 1.47 2.98 10.28
C TYR A 46 1.05 1.87 11.24
N ARG A 47 2.02 1.25 11.89
CA ARG A 47 1.72 0.21 12.85
C ARG A 47 1.77 0.81 14.25
N GLU A 48 0.63 0.90 14.87
CA GLU A 48 0.52 1.51 16.18
C GLU A 48 1.23 0.71 17.26
N LYS A 49 1.32 -0.58 17.03
CA LYS A 49 1.90 -1.44 18.02
C LYS A 49 3.28 -1.02 18.44
N ASP A 50 4.12 -0.64 17.53
CA ASP A 50 5.48 -0.22 17.83
C ASP A 50 5.83 1.11 17.18
N GLY A 51 4.85 1.81 16.65
CA GLY A 51 5.06 3.14 16.11
C GLY A 51 5.87 3.17 14.83
N ARG A 52 5.88 2.09 14.09
CA ARG A 52 6.67 2.05 12.88
C ARG A 52 5.86 2.40 11.66
N TYR A 53 6.54 3.02 10.70
CA TYR A 53 5.94 3.34 9.42
C TYR A 53 6.50 2.41 8.37
N PHE A 54 5.64 1.95 7.48
CA PHE A 54 6.07 1.19 6.32
C PHE A 54 5.63 1.97 5.10
N LYS A 55 6.58 2.29 4.23
CA LYS A 55 6.32 3.04 3.03
C LYS A 55 6.78 2.25 1.82
N ASP A 56 6.01 2.30 0.77
CA ASP A 56 6.38 1.62 -0.45
C ASP A 56 5.68 2.33 -1.60
N SER A 57 6.07 2.01 -2.80
CA SER A 57 5.46 2.61 -3.97
C SER A 57 5.44 1.61 -5.10
N ILE A 58 4.56 1.85 -6.06
CA ILE A 58 4.45 0.99 -7.21
C ILE A 58 4.09 1.87 -8.41
N ARG A 59 4.52 1.46 -9.58
CA ARG A 59 4.24 2.20 -10.81
C ARG A 59 3.82 1.21 -11.87
N GLY A 60 2.85 1.59 -12.66
CA GLY A 60 2.37 0.74 -13.72
C GLY A 60 1.37 1.47 -14.59
N PRO A 61 0.73 0.75 -15.52
CA PRO A 61 -0.22 1.38 -16.43
C PRO A 61 -1.42 1.94 -15.66
N LYS A 62 -1.82 3.14 -16.01
CA LYS A 62 -2.95 3.77 -15.33
C LYS A 62 -4.25 2.99 -15.54
N THR A 63 -4.31 2.18 -16.59
CA THR A 63 -5.50 1.39 -16.85
C THR A 63 -5.69 0.25 -15.86
N GLU A 64 -4.68 -0.02 -15.04
CA GLU A 64 -4.77 -1.06 -14.01
C GLU A 64 -4.69 -0.46 -12.62
N ALA A 65 -5.35 0.65 -12.42
CA ALA A 65 -5.26 1.38 -11.16
C ALA A 65 -5.66 0.52 -9.96
N ALA A 66 -6.80 -0.16 -10.04
CA ALA A 66 -7.26 -0.98 -8.93
C ALA A 66 -6.27 -2.10 -8.64
N ARG A 67 -5.76 -2.71 -9.70
CA ARG A 67 -4.82 -3.80 -9.54
C ARG A 67 -3.52 -3.32 -8.89
N LEU A 68 -3.05 -2.14 -9.28
CA LEU A 68 -1.84 -1.59 -8.69
C LEU A 68 -2.04 -1.33 -7.20
N GLY A 69 -3.21 -0.82 -6.84
CA GLY A 69 -3.52 -0.59 -5.44
C GLY A 69 -3.49 -1.89 -4.64
N MET A 70 -4.10 -2.92 -5.18
CA MET A 70 -4.14 -4.21 -4.51
C MET A 70 -2.74 -4.83 -4.42
N CYS A 71 -1.97 -4.72 -5.49
CA CYS A 71 -0.62 -5.29 -5.50
C CYS A 71 0.26 -4.60 -4.47
N LEU A 72 0.19 -3.29 -4.38
CA LEU A 72 0.99 -2.56 -3.41
C LEU A 72 0.57 -2.93 -2.00
N ALA A 73 -0.73 -3.01 -1.76
CA ALA A 73 -1.24 -3.37 -0.44
C ALA A 73 -0.81 -4.77 -0.05
N GLU A 74 -0.88 -5.70 -0.98
CA GLU A 74 -0.47 -7.06 -0.71
C GLU A 74 1.01 -7.14 -0.39
N ARG A 75 1.82 -6.41 -1.12
CA ARG A 75 3.26 -6.39 -0.89
C ARG A 75 3.57 -5.82 0.49
N MET A 76 2.92 -4.73 0.86
CA MET A 76 3.17 -4.11 2.15
C MET A 76 2.68 -4.99 3.30
N LYS A 77 1.55 -5.65 3.09
CA LYS A 77 1.04 -6.55 4.11
C LYS A 77 2.00 -7.72 4.32
N ARG A 78 2.56 -8.24 3.23
CA ARG A 78 3.51 -9.33 3.33
C ARG A 78 4.78 -8.88 4.03
N GLU A 79 5.26 -7.70 3.71
CA GLU A 79 6.45 -7.16 4.38
C GLU A 79 6.21 -7.00 5.87
N HIS A 80 5.01 -6.53 6.21
CA HIS A 80 4.66 -6.35 7.61
C HIS A 80 4.66 -7.69 8.33
N GLU A 81 4.09 -8.70 7.72
CA GLU A 81 4.05 -10.02 8.33
C GLU A 81 5.44 -10.63 8.44
N GLU A 82 6.26 -10.41 7.43
CA GLU A 82 7.62 -10.93 7.48
C GLU A 82 8.42 -10.26 8.57
N GLN A 83 8.21 -8.99 8.77
CA GLN A 83 8.92 -8.30 9.85
C GLN A 83 8.48 -8.79 11.21
N GLU A 84 7.21 -9.13 11.34
CA GLU A 84 6.75 -9.71 12.58
C GLU A 84 7.39 -11.08 12.81
N ASN A 85 7.49 -11.86 11.76
CA ASN A 85 8.12 -13.17 11.85
C ASN A 85 9.59 -13.04 12.17
N ASP A 86 10.27 -12.10 11.55
CA ASP A 86 11.66 -11.86 11.82
C ASP A 86 11.89 -11.48 13.26
N LYS A 87 11.05 -10.61 13.77
CA LYS A 87 11.16 -10.17 15.13
C LYS A 87 10.99 -11.35 16.09
N TYR A 88 10.01 -12.18 15.79
CA TYR A 88 9.77 -13.36 16.61
C TYR A 88 10.95 -14.32 16.54
N THR A 89 11.44 -14.55 15.34
CA THR A 89 12.55 -15.44 15.15
C THR A 89 13.81 -14.89 15.77
N GLY A 90 14.01 -13.61 15.63
CA GLY A 90 15.16 -12.98 16.20
C GLY A 90 15.20 -13.09 17.70
N GLY A 91 14.04 -13.15 18.29
CA GLY A 91 13.95 -13.32 19.70
C GLY A 91 14.33 -14.69 20.15
N GLU A 92 14.39 -15.63 19.20
CA GLU A 92 14.71 -16.92 19.54
C GLU A 92 16.08 -17.05 19.60
N PRO A 93 16.67 -17.21 20.09
CA PRO A 93 17.88 -17.24 20.08
C PRO A 93 18.53 -18.01 19.91
N VAL A 94 18.31 -18.04 19.76
CA VAL A 94 18.85 -18.56 19.41
C VAL A 94 19.49 -18.91 19.83
#